data_3f1c23c591f943b4213db75726d3b183
#
_entry.id   3f1c23c591f943b4213db75726d3b183
#
_cell.length_a   1.000
_cell.length_b   1.000
_cell.length_c   1.000
_cell.angle_alpha   90.00
_cell.angle_beta   90.00
_cell.angle_gamma   90.00
#
_symmetry.space_group_name_H-M   'P 1'
#
loop_
_entity.id
_entity.type
_entity.pdbx_description
1 polymer ?
#
loop_
_entity_poly.entity_id
_entity_poly.type
_entity_poly.pdbx_seq_one_letter_code
_entity_poly.pdbx_strand_id
1 'polypeptide(L)'
;MAGHGAHITAMVRSHASGDEDAFYSVALQVAAREARQGHHRLASDIKKAVDSSRRRARSPLATVATLPRPEGDIAGLVEISQPQVRLRDLVISPELGEQITQVIQEQRQRSVLIEHGFTPMHRLLLEGPPGTGKTMTASVIASELSLPMYTVRLDSLLSKFMGETASKLRAVFDEVATHRAVYLFDEF
;
A
#
# COMPACT_ATOMS: atom_id res chain seq x y z
N MET A 1 -2.65 -22.75 33.83
CA MET A 1 -1.43 -22.34 33.11
C MET A 1 -1.65 -22.27 31.58
N ALA A 2 -2.72 -21.62 31.17
CA ALA A 2 -3.05 -21.45 29.75
C ALA A 2 -2.90 -19.98 29.38
N GLY A 3 -1.72 -19.46 29.17
CA GLY A 3 -1.62 -18.03 29.02
C GLY A 3 -0.51 -17.51 28.11
N HIS A 4 0.66 -18.09 28.13
CA HIS A 4 1.79 -17.55 27.36
C HIS A 4 1.76 -18.04 25.91
N GLY A 5 1.54 -19.33 25.71
CA GLY A 5 1.45 -19.93 24.38
C GLY A 5 0.26 -19.40 23.55
N ALA A 6 -0.89 -19.19 24.20
CA ALA A 6 -2.08 -18.66 23.51
C ALA A 6 -1.87 -17.24 22.96
N HIS A 7 -1.17 -16.39 23.70
CA HIS A 7 -0.88 -15.02 23.23
C HIS A 7 0.15 -15.01 22.09
N ILE A 8 1.19 -15.85 22.19
CA ILE A 8 2.18 -16.00 21.11
C ILE A 8 1.49 -16.51 19.84
N THR A 9 0.64 -17.54 19.97
CA THR A 9 -0.12 -18.07 18.81
C THR A 9 -1.06 -17.02 18.22
N ALA A 10 -1.72 -16.21 19.05
CA ALA A 10 -2.58 -15.12 18.59
C ALA A 10 -1.78 -14.03 17.87
N MET A 11 -0.58 -13.66 18.38
CA MET A 11 0.31 -12.71 17.71
C MET A 11 0.78 -13.22 16.35
N VAL A 12 1.21 -14.48 16.26
CA VAL A 12 1.66 -15.09 15.00
C VAL A 12 0.51 -15.12 13.98
N ARG A 13 -0.71 -15.49 14.43
CA ARG A 13 -1.88 -15.56 13.56
C ARG A 13 -2.29 -14.17 13.06
N SER A 14 -2.37 -13.17 13.93
CA SER A 14 -2.72 -11.79 13.50
C SER A 14 -1.67 -11.20 12.57
N HIS A 15 -0.38 -11.48 12.79
CA HIS A 15 0.68 -11.07 11.87
C HIS A 15 0.55 -11.77 10.51
N ALA A 16 0.30 -13.08 10.50
CA ALA A 16 0.12 -13.86 9.26
C ALA A 16 -1.14 -13.44 8.47
N SER A 17 -2.19 -12.97 9.15
CA SER A 17 -3.40 -12.44 8.52
C SER A 17 -3.30 -10.96 8.12
N GLY A 18 -2.19 -10.29 8.42
CA GLY A 18 -2.02 -8.85 8.15
C GLY A 18 -2.86 -7.93 9.04
N ASP A 19 -3.46 -8.47 10.11
CA ASP A 19 -4.24 -7.70 11.08
C ASP A 19 -3.31 -7.06 12.12
N GLU A 20 -2.73 -5.91 11.75
CA GLU A 20 -1.81 -5.17 12.61
C GLU A 20 -2.47 -4.65 13.90
N ASP A 21 -3.74 -4.26 13.85
CA ASP A 21 -4.44 -3.75 15.03
C ASP A 21 -4.66 -4.86 16.07
N ALA A 22 -5.05 -6.06 15.64
CA ALA A 22 -5.13 -7.23 16.50
C ALA A 22 -3.74 -7.62 17.03
N PHE A 23 -2.69 -7.60 16.20
CA PHE A 23 -1.32 -7.88 16.61
C PHE A 23 -0.86 -6.94 17.72
N TYR A 24 -1.00 -5.62 17.55
CA TYR A 24 -0.61 -4.64 18.58
C TYR A 24 -1.46 -4.74 19.85
N SER A 25 -2.75 -5.08 19.72
CA SER A 25 -3.62 -5.28 20.87
C SER A 25 -3.14 -6.46 21.74
N VAL A 26 -2.82 -7.58 21.12
CA VAL A 26 -2.30 -8.76 21.81
C VAL A 26 -0.91 -8.48 22.43
N ALA A 27 -0.03 -7.77 21.72
CA ALA A 27 1.28 -7.37 22.22
C ALA A 27 1.18 -6.50 23.50
N LEU A 28 0.24 -5.55 23.54
CA LEU A 28 -0.01 -4.72 24.72
C LEU A 28 -0.60 -5.52 25.89
N GLN A 29 -1.43 -6.53 25.61
CA GLN A 29 -1.93 -7.46 26.65
C GLN A 29 -0.78 -8.27 27.26
N VAL A 30 0.17 -8.74 26.44
CA VAL A 30 1.38 -9.40 26.94
C VAL A 30 2.20 -8.46 27.82
N ALA A 31 2.45 -7.21 27.36
CA ALA A 31 3.17 -6.22 28.16
C ALA A 31 2.50 -5.95 29.52
N ALA A 32 1.17 -5.81 29.55
CA ALA A 32 0.42 -5.58 30.78
C ALA A 32 0.51 -6.79 31.74
N ARG A 33 0.55 -8.00 31.20
CA ARG A 33 0.73 -9.22 31.99
C ARG A 33 2.13 -9.32 32.59
N GLU A 34 3.16 -9.08 31.76
CA GLU A 34 4.56 -9.09 32.23
C GLU A 34 4.80 -8.06 33.32
N ALA A 35 4.20 -6.86 33.20
CA ALA A 35 4.26 -5.84 34.24
C ALA A 35 3.66 -6.33 35.56
N ARG A 36 2.54 -7.05 35.52
CA ARG A 36 1.90 -7.64 36.74
C ARG A 36 2.72 -8.77 37.37
N GLN A 37 3.57 -9.42 36.60
CA GLN A 37 4.49 -10.46 37.08
C GLN A 37 5.82 -9.89 37.60
N GLY A 38 5.98 -8.57 37.61
CA GLY A 38 7.21 -7.90 38.07
C GLY A 38 8.28 -7.70 36.99
N HIS A 39 8.02 -8.15 35.77
CA HIS A 39 8.96 -7.99 34.63
C HIS A 39 8.84 -6.62 33.97
N HIS A 40 8.99 -5.55 34.74
CA HIS A 40 8.75 -4.16 34.30
C HIS A 40 9.61 -3.74 33.11
N ARG A 41 10.86 -4.23 33.02
CA ARG A 41 11.78 -3.92 31.92
C ARG A 41 11.24 -4.50 30.60
N LEU A 42 10.88 -5.77 30.58
CA LEU A 42 10.32 -6.45 29.41
C LEU A 42 9.00 -5.79 28.95
N ALA A 43 8.12 -5.49 29.90
CA ALA A 43 6.87 -4.80 29.64
C ALA A 43 7.08 -3.42 29.00
N SER A 44 8.07 -2.65 29.50
CA SER A 44 8.46 -1.37 28.93
C SER A 44 9.01 -1.50 27.52
N ASP A 45 9.86 -2.51 27.28
CA ASP A 45 10.47 -2.74 25.97
C ASP A 45 9.43 -3.13 24.92
N ILE A 46 8.49 -4.02 25.27
CA ILE A 46 7.36 -4.37 24.38
C ILE A 46 6.50 -3.13 24.08
N LYS A 47 6.16 -2.34 25.09
CA LYS A 47 5.37 -1.13 24.90
C LYS A 47 6.08 -0.13 24.00
N LYS A 48 7.37 0.12 24.20
CA LYS A 48 8.18 1.00 23.34
C LYS A 48 8.24 0.48 21.90
N ALA A 49 8.40 -0.83 21.70
CA ALA A 49 8.38 -1.44 20.39
C ALA A 49 7.04 -1.23 19.67
N VAL A 50 5.91 -1.47 20.35
CA VAL A 50 4.57 -1.24 19.82
C VAL A 50 4.34 0.24 19.51
N ASP A 51 4.70 1.14 20.43
CA ASP A 51 4.53 2.58 20.23
C ASP A 51 5.40 3.11 19.08
N SER A 52 6.61 2.59 18.90
CA SER A 52 7.49 2.94 17.80
C SER A 52 6.95 2.45 16.45
N SER A 53 6.42 1.22 16.40
CA SER A 53 5.81 0.64 15.21
C SER A 53 4.50 1.37 14.84
N ARG A 54 3.63 1.67 15.82
CA ARG A 54 2.43 2.49 15.61
C ARG A 54 2.74 3.91 15.15
N ARG A 55 3.81 4.53 15.66
CA ARG A 55 4.26 5.85 15.18
C ARG A 55 4.77 5.76 13.74
N ARG A 56 5.50 4.71 13.38
CA ARG A 56 5.90 4.46 11.98
C ARG A 56 4.68 4.30 11.07
N ALA A 57 3.69 3.52 11.46
CA ALA A 57 2.46 3.34 10.70
C ALA A 57 1.61 4.63 10.58
N ARG A 58 1.72 5.56 11.55
CA ARG A 58 0.98 6.83 11.59
C ARG A 58 1.77 8.05 11.14
N SER A 59 3.07 7.93 10.93
CA SER A 59 3.92 9.07 10.53
C SER A 59 3.96 9.15 9.00
N PRO A 60 3.45 10.22 8.38
CA PRO A 60 3.54 10.40 6.93
C PRO A 60 4.97 10.53 6.42
N LEU A 61 5.93 10.72 7.33
CA LEU A 61 7.35 10.97 7.02
C LEU A 61 8.27 9.76 7.27
N ALA A 62 7.76 8.64 7.80
CA ALA A 62 8.62 7.53 8.23
C ALA A 62 8.76 6.40 7.21
N THR A 63 8.14 6.50 6.05
CA THR A 63 8.31 5.51 4.98
C THR A 63 9.10 6.08 3.79
N VAL A 64 10.10 6.92 4.07
CA VAL A 64 11.22 7.16 3.14
C VAL A 64 12.23 5.99 3.23
N ALA A 65 11.99 5.00 4.08
CA ALA A 65 12.76 3.78 4.11
C ALA A 65 12.37 2.92 2.90
N THR A 66 13.14 3.11 1.82
CA THR A 66 13.23 2.18 0.69
C THR A 66 11.89 1.83 0.04
N LEU A 67 11.27 2.81 -0.65
CA LEU A 67 10.50 2.45 -1.82
C LEU A 67 11.42 1.58 -2.68
N PRO A 68 11.00 0.37 -3.08
CA PRO A 68 11.77 -0.41 -4.03
C PRO A 68 11.95 0.48 -5.25
N ARG A 69 13.17 0.98 -5.44
CA ARG A 69 13.52 1.69 -6.66
C ARG A 69 13.64 0.62 -7.73
N PRO A 70 12.98 0.79 -8.86
CA PRO A 70 13.23 -0.07 -10.00
C PRO A 70 14.75 -0.08 -10.26
N GLU A 71 15.35 -1.25 -10.21
CA GLU A 71 16.77 -1.42 -10.50
C GLU A 71 16.96 -1.61 -12.01
N GLY A 72 18.05 -1.08 -12.55
CA GLY A 72 18.43 -1.28 -13.95
C GLY A 72 17.73 -0.34 -14.94
N ASP A 73 17.39 -0.85 -16.11
CA ASP A 73 16.90 -0.12 -17.28
C ASP A 73 15.57 0.62 -17.09
N ILE A 74 14.83 0.33 -16.01
CA ILE A 74 13.50 0.88 -15.72
C ILE A 74 13.59 2.17 -14.87
N ALA A 75 14.71 2.40 -14.17
CA ALA A 75 14.85 3.52 -13.22
C ALA A 75 14.63 4.91 -13.84
N GLY A 76 14.81 5.05 -15.16
CA GLY A 76 14.58 6.31 -15.90
C GLY A 76 13.19 6.43 -16.53
N LEU A 77 12.37 5.37 -16.45
CA LEU A 77 11.06 5.28 -17.11
C LEU A 77 9.89 5.40 -16.12
N VAL A 78 10.18 5.23 -14.84
CA VAL A 78 9.18 5.17 -13.78
C VAL A 78 9.51 6.22 -12.72
N GLU A 79 8.57 7.12 -12.50
CA GLU A 79 8.61 8.08 -11.40
C GLU A 79 7.85 7.51 -10.21
N ILE A 80 8.48 7.53 -9.01
CA ILE A 80 7.88 7.00 -7.79
C ILE A 80 7.47 8.16 -6.90
N SER A 81 6.22 8.14 -6.45
CA SER A 81 5.67 9.14 -5.55
C SER A 81 4.85 8.51 -4.43
N GLN A 82 4.68 9.25 -3.33
CA GLN A 82 3.75 8.93 -2.25
C GLN A 82 2.73 10.06 -2.11
N PRO A 83 1.61 9.98 -2.83
CA PRO A 83 0.59 11.01 -2.78
C PRO A 83 -0.01 11.14 -1.37
N GLN A 84 -0.37 12.37 -0.98
CA GLN A 84 -0.99 12.69 0.31
C GLN A 84 -2.41 13.25 0.14
N VAL A 85 -2.94 13.22 -1.08
CA VAL A 85 -4.27 13.74 -1.43
C VAL A 85 -5.36 12.77 -0.97
N ARG A 86 -6.53 13.29 -0.60
CA ARG A 86 -7.66 12.51 -0.13
C ARG A 86 -8.81 12.54 -1.12
N LEU A 87 -9.71 11.54 -1.03
CA LEU A 87 -10.89 11.48 -1.90
C LEU A 87 -11.76 12.75 -1.78
N ARG A 88 -11.85 13.34 -0.60
CA ARG A 88 -12.57 14.61 -0.36
C ARG A 88 -11.99 15.82 -1.08
N ASP A 89 -10.73 15.75 -1.50
CA ASP A 89 -10.03 16.84 -2.18
C ASP A 89 -10.26 16.77 -3.71
N LEU A 90 -10.92 15.71 -4.19
CA LEU A 90 -11.22 15.47 -5.59
C LEU A 90 -12.63 16.00 -5.93
N VAL A 91 -12.71 16.89 -6.89
CA VAL A 91 -13.99 17.42 -7.38
C VAL A 91 -14.42 16.62 -8.60
N ILE A 92 -15.37 15.72 -8.40
CA ILE A 92 -15.86 14.76 -9.40
C ILE A 92 -17.38 14.63 -9.27
N SER A 93 -18.02 13.99 -10.28
CA SER A 93 -19.44 13.66 -10.16
C SER A 93 -19.69 12.63 -9.05
N PRO A 94 -20.89 12.61 -8.45
CA PRO A 94 -21.24 11.64 -7.41
C PRO A 94 -21.04 10.19 -7.89
N GLU A 95 -21.44 9.89 -9.12
CA GLU A 95 -21.36 8.55 -9.70
C GLU A 95 -19.90 8.07 -9.83
N LEU A 96 -19.02 8.96 -10.27
CA LEU A 96 -17.58 8.64 -10.34
C LEU A 96 -16.99 8.48 -8.93
N GLY A 97 -17.44 9.28 -7.97
CA GLY A 97 -17.06 9.17 -6.57
C GLY A 97 -17.44 7.81 -5.97
N GLU A 98 -18.63 7.31 -6.27
CA GLU A 98 -19.08 5.98 -5.85
C GLU A 98 -18.22 4.87 -6.47
N GLN A 99 -17.94 4.94 -7.78
CA GLN A 99 -17.08 3.97 -8.48
C GLN A 99 -15.67 3.92 -7.88
N ILE A 100 -15.05 5.07 -7.63
CA ILE A 100 -13.72 5.13 -7.01
C ILE A 100 -13.76 4.57 -5.59
N THR A 101 -14.79 4.90 -4.82
CA THR A 101 -14.99 4.38 -3.46
C THR A 101 -15.12 2.87 -3.47
N GLN A 102 -15.89 2.31 -4.40
CA GLN A 102 -16.02 0.87 -4.58
C GLN A 102 -14.67 0.21 -4.84
N VAL A 103 -13.88 0.73 -5.77
CA VAL A 103 -12.53 0.22 -6.07
C VAL A 103 -11.64 0.21 -4.83
N ILE A 104 -11.65 1.31 -4.07
CA ILE A 104 -10.87 1.41 -2.84
C ILE A 104 -11.32 0.38 -1.81
N GLN A 105 -12.63 0.17 -1.64
CA GLN A 105 -13.18 -0.82 -0.72
C GLN A 105 -12.83 -2.25 -1.14
N GLU A 106 -12.98 -2.60 -2.41
CA GLU A 106 -12.59 -3.91 -2.93
C GLU A 106 -11.10 -4.19 -2.71
N GLN A 107 -10.25 -3.21 -2.95
CA GLN A 107 -8.81 -3.36 -2.72
C GLN A 107 -8.43 -3.44 -1.22
N ARG A 108 -9.18 -2.80 -0.34
CA ARG A 108 -9.02 -2.94 1.12
C ARG A 108 -9.45 -4.32 1.61
N GLN A 109 -10.48 -4.90 0.99
CA GLN A 109 -11.02 -6.22 1.32
C GLN A 109 -10.50 -7.33 0.40
N ARG A 110 -9.41 -7.10 -0.30
CA ARG A 110 -8.86 -8.00 -1.32
C ARG A 110 -8.71 -9.45 -0.84
N SER A 111 -8.17 -9.67 0.35
CA SER A 111 -7.96 -11.02 0.89
C SER A 111 -9.28 -11.77 1.04
N VAL A 112 -10.29 -11.12 1.60
CA VAL A 112 -11.61 -11.71 1.81
C VAL A 112 -12.28 -12.03 0.48
N LEU A 113 -12.21 -11.13 -0.49
CA LEU A 113 -12.78 -11.35 -1.82
C LEU A 113 -12.13 -12.55 -2.52
N ILE A 114 -10.81 -12.67 -2.46
CA ILE A 114 -10.07 -13.79 -3.05
C ILE A 114 -10.42 -15.12 -2.36
N GLU A 115 -10.54 -15.15 -1.04
CA GLU A 115 -10.96 -16.34 -0.29
C GLU A 115 -12.35 -16.83 -0.71
N HIS A 116 -13.24 -15.90 -1.13
CA HIS A 116 -14.58 -16.23 -1.64
C HIS A 116 -14.63 -16.43 -3.16
N GLY A 117 -13.48 -16.49 -3.85
CA GLY A 117 -13.38 -16.74 -5.28
C GLY A 117 -13.65 -15.52 -6.17
N PHE A 118 -13.70 -14.32 -5.59
CA PHE A 118 -13.85 -13.07 -6.35
C PHE A 118 -12.50 -12.44 -6.66
N THR A 119 -12.42 -11.80 -7.83
CA THR A 119 -11.23 -11.01 -8.22
C THR A 119 -11.54 -9.52 -8.01
N PRO A 120 -10.87 -8.84 -7.06
CA PRO A 120 -11.03 -7.40 -6.87
C PRO A 120 -10.66 -6.62 -8.13
N MET A 121 -11.36 -5.54 -8.39
CA MET A 121 -11.05 -4.64 -9.50
C MET A 121 -9.64 -4.07 -9.34
N HIS A 122 -8.78 -4.29 -10.33
CA HIS A 122 -7.36 -3.92 -10.27
C HIS A 122 -6.88 -3.18 -11.51
N ARG A 123 -7.74 -2.96 -12.50
CA ARG A 123 -7.44 -2.21 -13.72
C ARG A 123 -8.51 -1.16 -13.93
N LEU A 124 -8.10 0.08 -14.16
CA LEU A 124 -8.99 1.21 -14.39
C LEU A 124 -8.54 1.93 -15.66
N LEU A 125 -9.49 2.31 -16.48
CA LEU A 125 -9.28 3.23 -17.58
C LEU A 125 -9.92 4.58 -17.22
N LEU A 126 -9.10 5.64 -17.20
CA LEU A 126 -9.56 7.00 -16.91
C LEU A 126 -9.58 7.78 -18.23
N GLU A 127 -10.78 8.04 -18.73
CA GLU A 127 -10.98 8.82 -19.97
C GLU A 127 -11.40 10.26 -19.66
N GLY A 128 -10.97 11.18 -20.49
CA GLY A 128 -11.36 12.58 -20.41
C GLY A 128 -10.32 13.53 -21.00
N PRO A 129 -10.69 14.77 -21.28
CA PRO A 129 -9.78 15.78 -21.83
C PRO A 129 -8.63 16.10 -20.86
N PRO A 130 -7.56 16.72 -21.32
CA PRO A 130 -6.48 17.20 -20.46
C PRO A 130 -7.03 18.09 -19.34
N GLY A 131 -6.45 17.98 -18.13
CA GLY A 131 -6.85 18.80 -16.97
C GLY A 131 -8.08 18.29 -16.19
N THR A 132 -8.72 17.18 -16.56
CA THR A 132 -9.90 16.63 -15.86
C THR A 132 -9.57 15.86 -14.59
N GLY A 133 -8.31 15.82 -14.14
CA GLY A 133 -7.93 15.22 -12.88
C GLY A 133 -7.63 13.71 -12.93
N LYS A 134 -7.38 13.12 -14.10
CA LYS A 134 -7.05 11.68 -14.24
C LYS A 134 -5.87 11.27 -13.36
N THR A 135 -4.76 11.97 -13.46
CA THR A 135 -3.56 11.72 -12.62
C THR A 135 -3.83 11.98 -11.14
N MET A 136 -4.65 12.98 -10.82
CA MET A 136 -5.06 13.24 -9.44
C MET A 136 -5.94 12.12 -8.89
N THR A 137 -6.81 11.53 -9.69
CA THR A 137 -7.64 10.37 -9.31
C THR A 137 -6.75 9.16 -8.96
N ALA A 138 -5.74 8.86 -9.78
CA ALA A 138 -4.77 7.80 -9.49
C ALA A 138 -4.02 8.08 -8.18
N SER A 139 -3.61 9.33 -7.95
CA SER A 139 -2.96 9.77 -6.72
C SER A 139 -3.86 9.60 -5.48
N VAL A 140 -5.16 9.91 -5.59
CA VAL A 140 -6.13 9.70 -4.52
C VAL A 140 -6.28 8.22 -4.20
N ILE A 141 -6.41 7.35 -5.21
CA ILE A 141 -6.50 5.90 -5.00
C ILE A 141 -5.25 5.38 -4.29
N ALA A 142 -4.05 5.78 -4.71
CA ALA A 142 -2.80 5.39 -4.06
C ALA A 142 -2.75 5.84 -2.60
N SER A 143 -3.11 7.09 -2.33
CA SER A 143 -3.13 7.66 -0.98
C SER A 143 -4.14 6.97 -0.06
N GLU A 144 -5.37 6.72 -0.56
CA GLU A 144 -6.41 6.04 0.22
C GLU A 144 -6.09 4.58 0.52
N LEU A 145 -5.33 3.93 -0.36
CA LEU A 145 -4.84 2.56 -0.16
C LEU A 145 -3.51 2.51 0.61
N SER A 146 -2.91 3.66 0.93
CA SER A 146 -1.57 3.76 1.53
C SER A 146 -0.50 3.02 0.72
N LEU A 147 -0.61 3.07 -0.61
CA LEU A 147 0.32 2.46 -1.56
C LEU A 147 1.19 3.53 -2.24
N PRO A 148 2.41 3.19 -2.63
CA PRO A 148 3.20 4.04 -3.50
C PRO A 148 2.54 4.12 -4.89
N MET A 149 2.74 5.24 -5.58
CA MET A 149 2.34 5.42 -6.96
C MET A 149 3.56 5.45 -7.87
N TYR A 150 3.54 4.62 -8.89
CA TYR A 150 4.53 4.51 -9.93
C TYR A 150 3.93 5.08 -11.22
N THR A 151 4.46 6.19 -11.69
CA THR A 151 4.04 6.81 -12.96
C THR A 151 4.97 6.36 -14.07
N VAL A 152 4.45 5.64 -15.04
CA VAL A 152 5.18 5.16 -16.21
C VAL A 152 5.02 6.18 -17.33
N ARG A 153 6.13 6.78 -17.78
CA ARG A 153 6.17 7.77 -18.86
C ARG A 153 6.36 7.09 -20.19
N LEU A 154 5.27 6.89 -20.93
CA LEU A 154 5.29 6.19 -22.22
C LEU A 154 5.94 7.03 -23.33
N ASP A 155 5.87 8.37 -23.26
CA ASP A 155 6.58 9.28 -24.15
C ASP A 155 8.11 9.03 -24.13
N SER A 156 8.66 8.83 -22.96
CA SER A 156 10.08 8.52 -22.76
C SER A 156 10.47 7.13 -23.29
N LEU A 157 9.55 6.17 -23.24
CA LEU A 157 9.74 4.83 -23.80
C LEU A 157 9.82 4.87 -25.33
N LEU A 158 8.96 5.64 -25.98
CA LEU A 158 8.89 5.73 -27.44
C LEU A 158 10.02 6.56 -28.03
N SER A 159 10.40 7.66 -27.37
CA SER A 159 11.37 8.61 -27.90
C SER A 159 12.83 8.20 -27.73
N LYS A 160 13.20 7.56 -26.62
CA LYS A 160 14.59 7.19 -26.29
C LYS A 160 15.01 5.81 -26.78
N PHE A 161 14.06 4.93 -27.08
CA PHE A 161 14.34 3.50 -27.21
C PHE A 161 13.63 2.82 -28.40
N MET A 162 13.61 3.49 -29.55
CA MET A 162 13.09 2.89 -30.81
C MET A 162 13.87 1.60 -31.15
N GLY A 163 13.32 0.45 -30.77
CA GLY A 163 13.90 -0.88 -30.94
C GLY A 163 13.88 -1.74 -29.68
N GLU A 164 13.92 -1.15 -28.50
CA GLU A 164 13.90 -1.87 -27.21
C GLU A 164 12.61 -1.65 -26.39
N THR A 165 11.68 -0.90 -26.95
CA THR A 165 10.43 -0.50 -26.24
C THR A 165 9.65 -1.70 -25.72
N ALA A 166 9.57 -2.79 -26.50
CA ALA A 166 8.83 -3.99 -26.09
C ALA A 166 9.48 -4.72 -24.91
N SER A 167 10.82 -4.80 -24.86
CA SER A 167 11.54 -5.44 -23.75
C SER A 167 11.45 -4.60 -22.46
N LYS A 168 11.53 -3.30 -22.58
CA LYS A 168 11.41 -2.37 -21.44
C LYS A 168 9.98 -2.30 -20.90
N LEU A 169 8.99 -2.33 -21.78
CA LEU A 169 7.59 -2.41 -21.37
C LEU A 169 7.32 -3.74 -20.65
N ARG A 170 7.87 -4.85 -21.15
CA ARG A 170 7.78 -6.13 -20.46
C ARG A 170 8.42 -6.09 -19.08
N ALA A 171 9.61 -5.51 -18.93
CA ALA A 171 10.26 -5.34 -17.64
C ALA A 171 9.44 -4.50 -16.66
N VAL A 172 8.75 -3.43 -17.13
CA VAL A 172 7.80 -2.68 -16.29
C VAL A 172 6.63 -3.56 -15.85
N PHE A 173 6.03 -4.37 -16.74
CA PHE A 173 4.95 -5.27 -16.36
C PHE A 173 5.38 -6.40 -15.41
N ASP A 174 6.59 -6.91 -15.56
CA ASP A 174 7.16 -7.90 -14.65
C ASP A 174 7.33 -7.28 -13.24
N GLU A 175 7.78 -6.03 -13.16
CA GLU A 175 7.86 -5.29 -11.89
C GLU A 175 6.47 -5.05 -11.27
N VAL A 176 5.47 -4.66 -12.09
CA VAL A 176 4.06 -4.52 -11.64
C VAL A 176 3.54 -5.79 -10.99
N ALA A 177 3.96 -6.95 -11.47
CA ALA A 177 3.51 -8.24 -10.94
C ALA A 177 4.13 -8.58 -9.57
N THR A 178 5.27 -7.98 -9.23
CA THR A 178 6.03 -8.33 -8.00
C THR A 178 5.73 -7.42 -6.81
N HIS A 179 5.36 -6.17 -7.05
CA HIS A 179 5.18 -5.18 -5.99
C HIS A 179 3.75 -4.63 -5.95
N ARG A 180 3.19 -4.53 -4.73
CA ARG A 180 1.88 -3.92 -4.53
C ARG A 180 2.00 -2.40 -4.54
N ALA A 181 1.49 -1.77 -5.60
CA ALA A 181 1.52 -0.34 -5.82
C ALA A 181 0.36 0.08 -6.73
N VAL A 182 0.16 1.38 -6.90
CA VAL A 182 -0.68 1.92 -7.97
C VAL A 182 0.23 2.30 -9.13
N TYR A 183 0.02 1.70 -10.28
CA TYR A 183 0.77 1.99 -11.50
C TYR A 183 -0.07 2.84 -12.44
N LEU A 184 0.38 4.03 -12.70
CA LEU A 184 -0.23 4.95 -13.64
C LEU A 184 0.55 4.92 -14.95
N PHE A 185 -0.11 4.52 -16.04
CA PHE A 185 0.40 4.67 -17.37
C PHE A 185 -0.20 5.96 -17.94
N ASP A 186 0.58 7.01 -18.02
CA ASP A 186 0.14 8.33 -18.46
C ASP A 186 0.63 8.62 -19.87
N GLU A 187 -0.11 9.45 -20.61
CA GLU A 187 0.25 9.91 -21.95
C GLU A 187 0.40 8.79 -23.01
N PHE A 188 -0.62 7.96 -23.20
CA PHE A 188 -0.69 7.00 -24.31
C PHE A 188 -1.83 7.29 -25.28
#